data_21171d5c5d4525456a369ba4c6bfeb4e
#
_entry.id   21171d5c5d4525456a369ba4c6bfeb4e
#
_cell.length_a   1.000
_cell.length_b   1.000
_cell.length_c   1.000
_cell.angle_alpha   90.00
_cell.angle_beta   90.00
_cell.angle_gamma   90.00
#
_symmetry.space_group_name_H-M   'P 1'
#
loop_
_entity.id
_entity.type
_entity.pdbx_description
1 polymer ?
#
loop_
_entity_poly.entity_id
_entity_poly.type
_entity_poly.pdbx_seq_one_letter_code
_entity_poly.pdbx_strand_id
1 'polypeptide(L)'
;MNKLKLLLLAGLLLVVGSATAAKQTKHTFTIANGNFLYDGKPTQIHSGELHYARVPAPYWRHRLQMMKAMGLNAVTSYVFWNHHETSPGVWDWQTGNHNIRNFIKIAGEEGLMVILRPGPYCCAEWEFGGYPWWLPKAKGLVIRTDNKPFLDSCRVYINQLANQVRDLQITKGGPVVMVQAENEFGSYVAQRKDIPLEVHKKYAAQIRQQLLDAGFDIPMFTSDGSWLFKGGSIEGALPTANGEGNIEKLKQVVNEYHGGVGPYMVAEFYPGWLSHWAEPFPRVSTESVVKQTKKYLDNGVSFNYYMVHGGTNFGFTTGANYSNATNLQPDMTSYDYDAPISEAGWATEKYNAIRALMMKSVAYKVPAVPARIPVIAIPKISLNKTVDVMTMVTGMKAVENDTPMTFEDLNQGTGYVLYRRHFNQPISGMMRIKGLADYAVVYVNGTKVGELSRVTDVDSMEVNIPFNGVLDILVENMGRINYGARIVESFKGITKPVTIEGNEITGNWQMYSLPMDRMPDMTKLAAGYKAGMPVLYGGSFTLDKVGDTFLDMAKWGKGIVFVNGINLGRYWKVGPQQTLYLPGCFLKKGKNDIVVFEQLNDEKKAELSSGTTPVLDQLVK
;
A
#
# COMPACT_ATOMS: atom_id res chain seq x y z
N MET A 1 -71.01 37.79 -6.88
CA MET A 1 -70.13 36.84 -6.15
C MET A 1 -69.56 35.92 -7.19
N ASN A 2 -68.30 35.66 -7.23
CA ASN A 2 -67.52 34.92 -8.25
C ASN A 2 -66.93 35.73 -9.40
N LYS A 3 -65.84 36.45 -9.15
CA LYS A 3 -64.86 36.87 -10.20
C LYS A 3 -63.61 37.50 -9.53
N LEU A 4 -63.08 36.89 -8.49
CA LEU A 4 -61.83 37.39 -7.87
C LEU A 4 -60.95 36.24 -7.29
N LYS A 5 -60.81 35.13 -8.06
CA LYS A 5 -59.91 34.04 -7.68
C LYS A 5 -59.15 33.44 -8.88
N LEU A 6 -58.86 34.23 -9.91
CA LEU A 6 -58.17 33.66 -11.10
C LEU A 6 -57.09 34.62 -11.64
N LEU A 7 -56.25 35.20 -10.77
CA LEU A 7 -55.15 36.07 -11.21
C LEU A 7 -53.94 36.04 -10.24
N LEU A 8 -53.63 34.87 -9.72
CA LEU A 8 -52.41 34.64 -8.91
C LEU A 8 -51.71 33.33 -9.24
N LEU A 9 -51.76 32.90 -10.51
CA LEU A 9 -51.08 31.66 -10.98
C LEU A 9 -50.44 31.88 -12.35
N ALA A 10 -49.69 32.95 -12.54
CA ALA A 10 -48.91 33.17 -13.78
C ALA A 10 -47.72 34.06 -13.49
N GLY A 11 -46.75 33.56 -12.77
CA GLY A 11 -45.55 34.33 -12.36
C GLY A 11 -44.38 33.48 -11.89
N LEU A 12 -44.40 32.16 -12.10
CA LEU A 12 -43.21 31.33 -11.92
C LEU A 12 -42.48 31.18 -13.25
N LEU A 13 -41.81 32.23 -13.69
CA LEU A 13 -40.82 32.15 -14.79
C LEU A 13 -39.68 31.22 -14.33
N LEU A 14 -39.63 30.08 -14.97
CA LEU A 14 -38.46 29.20 -15.00
C LEU A 14 -37.22 30.02 -15.43
N VAL A 15 -36.39 30.43 -14.48
CA VAL A 15 -35.01 30.73 -14.77
C VAL A 15 -34.30 29.39 -14.91
N VAL A 16 -34.41 28.83 -16.13
CA VAL A 16 -33.49 27.79 -16.59
C VAL A 16 -32.15 28.48 -16.72
N GLY A 17 -31.39 28.49 -15.66
CA GLY A 17 -29.97 28.83 -15.68
C GLY A 17 -29.30 27.85 -16.64
N SER A 18 -29.00 28.30 -17.86
CA SER A 18 -28.07 27.65 -18.75
C SER A 18 -26.74 27.61 -18.02
N ALA A 19 -26.44 26.49 -17.33
CA ALA A 19 -25.09 26.18 -16.93
C ALA A 19 -24.31 26.03 -18.25
N THR A 20 -23.74 27.11 -18.75
CA THR A 20 -22.71 27.07 -19.75
C THR A 20 -21.59 26.23 -19.17
N ALA A 21 -21.48 24.99 -19.62
CA ALA A 21 -20.32 24.18 -19.35
C ALA A 21 -19.10 25.03 -19.75
N ALA A 22 -18.32 25.45 -18.78
CA ALA A 22 -17.11 26.22 -19.03
C ALA A 22 -16.29 25.41 -20.03
N LYS A 23 -16.00 25.99 -21.19
CA LYS A 23 -15.24 25.36 -22.24
C LYS A 23 -13.89 25.00 -21.63
N GLN A 24 -13.66 23.73 -21.40
CA GLN A 24 -12.44 23.24 -20.77
C GLN A 24 -11.25 23.68 -21.63
N THR A 25 -10.40 24.52 -21.09
CA THR A 25 -9.24 25.08 -21.81
C THR A 25 -8.29 23.90 -22.07
N LYS A 26 -8.06 23.57 -23.32
CA LYS A 26 -7.12 22.51 -23.71
C LYS A 26 -5.70 23.05 -23.51
N HIS A 27 -5.00 22.53 -22.54
CA HIS A 27 -3.58 22.77 -22.34
C HIS A 27 -2.76 21.72 -23.09
N THR A 28 -1.48 22.00 -23.29
CA THR A 28 -0.53 21.07 -23.89
C THR A 28 0.60 20.80 -22.91
N PHE A 29 1.10 19.56 -22.91
CA PHE A 29 2.32 19.19 -22.21
C PHE A 29 3.16 18.30 -23.13
N THR A 30 4.40 18.70 -23.39
CA THR A 30 5.30 18.01 -24.31
C THR A 30 6.74 18.03 -23.80
N ILE A 31 7.57 17.17 -24.37
CA ILE A 31 9.01 17.19 -24.19
C ILE A 31 9.63 17.64 -25.52
N ALA A 32 10.33 18.77 -25.52
CA ALA A 32 11.06 19.26 -26.70
C ALA A 32 12.23 20.14 -26.28
N ASN A 33 13.29 20.13 -27.09
CA ASN A 33 14.50 20.96 -26.91
C ASN A 33 15.11 20.82 -25.49
N GLY A 34 15.09 19.62 -24.93
CA GLY A 34 15.64 19.35 -23.62
C GLY A 34 14.81 19.88 -22.43
N ASN A 35 13.56 20.26 -22.66
CA ASN A 35 12.66 20.82 -21.63
C ASN A 35 11.31 20.11 -21.59
N PHE A 36 10.69 20.12 -20.40
CA PHE A 36 9.24 19.98 -20.29
C PHE A 36 8.60 21.30 -20.71
N LEU A 37 7.60 21.23 -21.57
CA LEU A 37 6.87 22.42 -22.06
C LEU A 37 5.40 22.31 -21.66
N TYR A 38 4.92 23.27 -20.86
CA TYR A 38 3.50 23.47 -20.59
C TYR A 38 3.00 24.65 -21.42
N ASP A 39 2.04 24.42 -22.31
CA ASP A 39 1.58 25.41 -23.32
C ASP A 39 2.74 26.06 -24.09
N GLY A 40 3.71 25.23 -24.48
CA GLY A 40 4.89 25.65 -25.21
C GLY A 40 5.93 26.42 -24.38
N LYS A 41 5.72 26.61 -23.08
CA LYS A 41 6.66 27.31 -22.19
C LYS A 41 7.47 26.33 -21.35
N PRO A 42 8.79 26.51 -21.23
CA PRO A 42 9.62 25.70 -20.33
C PRO A 42 9.05 25.69 -18.91
N THR A 43 8.92 24.49 -18.35
CA THR A 43 8.32 24.26 -17.03
C THR A 43 9.16 23.27 -16.25
N GLN A 44 9.54 23.61 -15.03
CA GLN A 44 10.14 22.67 -14.07
C GLN A 44 9.04 21.99 -13.27
N ILE A 45 9.09 20.66 -13.19
CA ILE A 45 8.14 19.87 -12.40
C ILE A 45 8.63 19.80 -10.96
N HIS A 46 7.82 20.29 -10.04
CA HIS A 46 8.01 20.17 -8.60
C HIS A 46 6.89 19.29 -8.06
N SER A 47 7.13 17.99 -8.06
CA SER A 47 6.12 16.99 -7.71
C SER A 47 6.33 16.42 -6.31
N GLY A 48 5.28 15.83 -5.78
CA GLY A 48 5.34 14.96 -4.62
C GLY A 48 4.49 13.71 -4.83
N GLU A 49 4.98 12.58 -4.36
CA GLU A 49 4.27 11.32 -4.42
C GLU A 49 3.31 11.20 -3.24
N LEU A 50 2.04 10.95 -3.57
CA LEU A 50 0.95 10.64 -2.66
C LEU A 50 0.14 9.51 -3.27
N HIS A 51 0.11 8.36 -2.61
CA HIS A 51 -0.69 7.23 -3.08
C HIS A 51 -2.13 7.38 -2.57
N TYR A 52 -3.08 7.66 -3.50
CA TYR A 52 -4.50 7.82 -3.15
C TYR A 52 -5.07 6.60 -2.42
N ALA A 53 -4.54 5.40 -2.69
CA ALA A 53 -4.94 4.16 -2.03
C ALA A 53 -4.61 4.12 -0.52
N ARG A 54 -3.59 4.89 -0.08
CA ARG A 54 -3.13 5.00 1.32
C ARG A 54 -3.77 6.13 2.10
N VAL A 55 -4.65 6.91 1.46
CA VAL A 55 -5.32 8.07 2.07
C VAL A 55 -6.82 7.91 1.91
N PRO A 56 -7.62 8.01 2.98
CA PRO A 56 -9.07 7.98 2.87
C PRO A 56 -9.58 9.06 1.90
N ALA A 57 -10.49 8.70 0.99
CA ALA A 57 -10.98 9.62 -0.04
C ALA A 57 -11.47 10.98 0.48
N PRO A 58 -12.17 11.08 1.65
CA PRO A 58 -12.54 12.38 2.21
C PRO A 58 -11.36 13.31 2.55
N TYR A 59 -10.15 12.76 2.66
CA TYR A 59 -8.94 13.53 3.00
C TYR A 59 -8.07 13.91 1.80
N TRP A 60 -8.37 13.41 0.59
CA TRP A 60 -7.56 13.69 -0.60
C TRP A 60 -7.39 15.18 -0.86
N ARG A 61 -8.49 15.96 -0.84
CA ARG A 61 -8.43 17.41 -1.07
C ARG A 61 -7.51 18.12 -0.08
N HIS A 62 -7.63 17.80 1.21
CA HIS A 62 -6.75 18.38 2.24
C HIS A 62 -5.27 18.07 1.96
N ARG A 63 -4.94 16.82 1.62
CA ARG A 63 -3.55 16.42 1.32
C ARG A 63 -3.01 17.12 0.07
N LEU A 64 -3.81 17.24 -0.98
CA LEU A 64 -3.45 17.95 -2.21
C LEU A 64 -3.28 19.45 -1.97
N GLN A 65 -4.12 20.06 -1.14
CA GLN A 65 -3.95 21.45 -0.68
C GLN A 65 -2.67 21.63 0.13
N MET A 66 -2.31 20.69 0.99
CA MET A 66 -1.03 20.69 1.71
C MET A 66 0.15 20.69 0.74
N MET A 67 0.11 19.85 -0.30
CA MET A 67 1.15 19.79 -1.33
C MET A 67 1.25 21.12 -2.10
N LYS A 68 0.12 21.67 -2.53
CA LYS A 68 0.07 22.98 -3.21
C LYS A 68 0.62 24.09 -2.30
N ALA A 69 0.25 24.07 -1.03
CA ALA A 69 0.74 25.02 -0.03
C ALA A 69 2.23 24.82 0.31
N MET A 70 2.82 23.65 0.07
CA MET A 70 4.26 23.44 0.15
C MET A 70 5.03 24.06 -1.03
N GLY A 71 4.31 24.44 -2.11
CA GLY A 71 4.89 25.03 -3.30
C GLY A 71 5.04 24.05 -4.46
N LEU A 72 4.40 22.88 -4.41
CA LEU A 72 4.42 21.91 -5.51
C LEU A 72 3.44 22.29 -6.63
N ASN A 73 3.74 21.88 -7.86
CA ASN A 73 2.90 22.10 -9.05
C ASN A 73 2.37 20.79 -9.65
N ALA A 74 2.78 19.64 -9.11
CA ALA A 74 2.34 18.33 -9.56
C ALA A 74 2.16 17.36 -8.38
N VAL A 75 1.28 16.38 -8.55
CA VAL A 75 1.17 15.19 -7.72
C VAL A 75 1.48 13.96 -8.56
N THR A 76 2.28 13.06 -8.01
CA THR A 76 2.56 11.74 -8.58
C THR A 76 1.87 10.67 -7.76
N SER A 77 1.32 9.65 -8.39
CA SER A 77 0.73 8.51 -7.68
C SER A 77 0.87 7.21 -8.45
N TYR A 78 1.22 6.14 -7.72
CA TYR A 78 1.03 4.79 -8.21
C TYR A 78 -0.44 4.42 -8.34
N VAL A 79 -0.72 3.51 -9.27
CA VAL A 79 -2.00 2.82 -9.41
C VAL A 79 -1.75 1.33 -9.19
N PHE A 80 -2.15 0.82 -8.04
CA PHE A 80 -1.91 -0.58 -7.69
C PHE A 80 -2.97 -1.48 -8.31
N TRP A 81 -2.55 -2.43 -9.12
CA TRP A 81 -3.46 -3.36 -9.80
C TRP A 81 -4.34 -4.14 -8.79
N ASN A 82 -3.73 -4.75 -7.76
CA ASN A 82 -4.46 -5.52 -6.75
C ASN A 82 -5.37 -4.67 -5.84
N HIS A 83 -5.23 -3.35 -5.85
CA HIS A 83 -6.17 -2.46 -5.18
C HIS A 83 -7.49 -2.38 -5.93
N HIS A 84 -7.47 -2.45 -7.25
CA HIS A 84 -8.63 -2.32 -8.09
C HIS A 84 -9.25 -3.65 -8.52
N GLU A 85 -8.45 -4.66 -8.86
CA GLU A 85 -8.92 -6.01 -9.06
C GLU A 85 -8.95 -6.74 -7.71
N THR A 86 -10.11 -6.72 -7.05
CA THR A 86 -10.29 -7.22 -5.68
C THR A 86 -10.41 -8.75 -5.59
N SER A 87 -10.78 -9.36 -6.70
CA SER A 87 -10.74 -10.81 -6.95
C SER A 87 -10.68 -11.05 -8.46
N PRO A 88 -10.33 -12.25 -8.95
CA PRO A 88 -10.16 -12.50 -10.37
C PRO A 88 -11.30 -12.01 -11.23
N GLY A 89 -11.06 -11.02 -12.08
CA GLY A 89 -12.05 -10.40 -12.97
C GLY A 89 -13.05 -9.45 -12.30
N VAL A 90 -12.95 -9.20 -11.00
CA VAL A 90 -13.84 -8.28 -10.26
C VAL A 90 -13.10 -6.98 -9.97
N TRP A 91 -13.56 -5.90 -10.58
CA TRP A 91 -12.92 -4.59 -10.53
C TRP A 91 -13.72 -3.58 -9.71
N ASP A 92 -13.06 -2.84 -8.83
CA ASP A 92 -13.60 -1.68 -8.15
C ASP A 92 -12.81 -0.41 -8.53
N TRP A 93 -13.49 0.52 -9.19
CA TRP A 93 -12.95 1.82 -9.58
C TRP A 93 -13.78 2.98 -9.01
N GLN A 94 -14.71 2.70 -8.08
CA GLN A 94 -15.71 3.68 -7.67
C GLN A 94 -15.83 3.86 -6.17
N THR A 95 -15.63 2.81 -5.36
CA THR A 95 -15.92 2.91 -3.92
C THR A 95 -14.73 3.49 -3.14
N GLY A 96 -15.00 4.45 -2.27
CA GLY A 96 -14.01 5.02 -1.36
C GLY A 96 -12.72 5.45 -2.06
N ASN A 97 -11.59 4.95 -1.59
CA ASN A 97 -10.27 5.24 -2.16
C ASN A 97 -9.89 4.37 -3.37
N HIS A 98 -10.80 3.56 -3.93
CA HIS A 98 -10.63 2.96 -5.26
C HIS A 98 -10.96 3.94 -6.39
N ASN A 99 -11.58 5.11 -6.11
CA ASN A 99 -12.00 6.06 -7.13
C ASN A 99 -10.87 6.98 -7.59
N ILE A 100 -9.90 6.42 -8.34
CA ILE A 100 -8.78 7.17 -8.92
C ILE A 100 -9.23 8.34 -9.80
N ARG A 101 -10.32 8.15 -10.57
CA ARG A 101 -10.88 9.21 -11.41
C ARG A 101 -11.23 10.46 -10.60
N ASN A 102 -11.85 10.29 -9.43
CA ASN A 102 -12.19 11.38 -8.55
C ASN A 102 -10.94 12.03 -7.92
N PHE A 103 -9.94 11.23 -7.54
CA PHE A 103 -8.66 11.74 -7.06
C PHE A 103 -7.99 12.66 -8.09
N ILE A 104 -7.89 12.22 -9.35
CA ILE A 104 -7.30 13.01 -10.44
C ILE A 104 -8.08 14.32 -10.67
N LYS A 105 -9.42 14.28 -10.63
CA LYS A 105 -10.24 15.49 -10.76
C LYS A 105 -9.99 16.49 -9.64
N ILE A 106 -9.95 16.02 -8.39
CA ILE A 106 -9.64 16.87 -7.23
C ILE A 106 -8.25 17.50 -7.37
N ALA A 107 -7.24 16.73 -7.81
CA ALA A 107 -5.91 17.26 -8.05
C ALA A 107 -5.92 18.39 -9.09
N GLY A 108 -6.64 18.22 -10.19
CA GLY A 108 -6.82 19.25 -11.22
C GLY A 108 -7.56 20.50 -10.69
N GLU A 109 -8.59 20.33 -9.87
CA GLU A 109 -9.32 21.42 -9.22
C GLU A 109 -8.43 22.23 -8.26
N GLU A 110 -7.48 21.57 -7.58
CA GLU A 110 -6.48 22.23 -6.73
C GLU A 110 -5.30 22.82 -7.55
N GLY A 111 -5.37 22.72 -8.88
CA GLY A 111 -4.36 23.28 -9.80
C GLY A 111 -3.03 22.54 -9.77
N LEU A 112 -3.06 21.22 -9.60
CA LEU A 112 -1.91 20.33 -9.70
C LEU A 112 -1.96 19.54 -11.01
N MET A 113 -0.82 19.47 -11.70
CA MET A 113 -0.60 18.45 -12.74
C MET A 113 -0.59 17.07 -12.08
N VAL A 114 -0.97 16.03 -12.84
CA VAL A 114 -0.96 14.65 -12.35
C VAL A 114 0.00 13.81 -13.17
N ILE A 115 0.85 13.06 -12.49
CA ILE A 115 1.76 12.08 -13.07
C ILE A 115 1.31 10.69 -12.59
N LEU A 116 0.98 9.80 -13.53
CA LEU A 116 0.51 8.46 -13.21
C LEU A 116 1.63 7.43 -13.32
N ARG A 117 1.68 6.54 -12.33
CA ARG A 117 2.63 5.43 -12.28
C ARG A 117 1.87 4.10 -12.21
N PRO A 118 1.31 3.60 -13.33
CA PRO A 118 0.47 2.40 -13.33
C PRO A 118 1.23 1.09 -13.22
N GLY A 119 2.51 1.09 -13.40
CA GLY A 119 3.33 -0.12 -13.41
C GLY A 119 3.26 -0.88 -14.75
N PRO A 120 2.81 -2.16 -14.77
CA PRO A 120 1.95 -2.90 -13.83
C PRO A 120 2.60 -3.36 -12.52
N TYR A 121 3.92 -3.28 -12.41
CA TYR A 121 4.65 -3.44 -11.16
C TYR A 121 4.94 -2.06 -10.55
N CYS A 122 4.67 -1.89 -9.26
CA CYS A 122 4.84 -0.61 -8.55
C CYS A 122 5.93 -0.64 -7.47
N CYS A 123 6.23 -1.76 -6.84
CA CYS A 123 7.04 -1.86 -5.63
C CYS A 123 6.33 -1.23 -4.40
N ALA A 124 6.77 -0.07 -3.96
CA ALA A 124 6.10 0.85 -3.02
C ALA A 124 5.80 0.27 -1.64
N GLU A 125 6.53 -0.74 -1.18
CA GLU A 125 6.24 -1.46 0.08
C GLU A 125 4.77 -1.91 0.17
N TRP A 126 4.18 -2.11 -1.02
CA TRP A 126 2.81 -2.56 -1.21
C TRP A 126 2.76 -4.06 -1.49
N GLU A 127 1.73 -4.72 -0.98
CA GLU A 127 1.51 -6.16 -1.12
C GLU A 127 1.79 -6.63 -2.55
N PHE A 128 2.76 -7.54 -2.70
CA PHE A 128 3.19 -8.14 -3.97
C PHE A 128 3.61 -7.11 -5.04
N GLY A 129 4.11 -5.94 -4.62
CA GLY A 129 4.48 -4.85 -5.53
C GLY A 129 3.32 -4.33 -6.41
N GLY A 130 2.09 -4.55 -5.98
CA GLY A 130 0.87 -4.17 -6.67
C GLY A 130 0.23 -5.27 -7.51
N TYR A 131 0.87 -6.41 -7.69
CA TYR A 131 0.28 -7.54 -8.42
C TYR A 131 -0.82 -8.24 -7.62
N PRO A 132 -1.88 -8.74 -8.26
CA PRO A 132 -2.83 -9.64 -7.63
C PRO A 132 -2.18 -10.96 -7.19
N TRP A 133 -2.48 -11.39 -5.96
CA TRP A 133 -1.89 -12.60 -5.36
C TRP A 133 -2.19 -13.90 -6.14
N TRP A 134 -3.25 -13.91 -6.94
CA TRP A 134 -3.65 -15.09 -7.73
C TRP A 134 -2.94 -15.22 -9.09
N LEU A 135 -2.23 -14.19 -9.56
CA LEU A 135 -1.52 -14.24 -10.84
C LEU A 135 -0.60 -15.45 -10.96
N PRO A 136 0.24 -15.79 -9.97
CA PRO A 136 1.16 -16.94 -10.06
C PRO A 136 0.46 -18.30 -10.16
N LYS A 137 -0.84 -18.38 -9.85
CA LYS A 137 -1.63 -19.62 -10.01
C LYS A 137 -1.94 -19.95 -11.47
N ALA A 138 -1.89 -18.96 -12.36
CA ALA A 138 -2.19 -19.18 -13.77
C ALA A 138 -1.08 -20.05 -14.42
N LYS A 139 -1.50 -21.16 -15.03
CA LYS A 139 -0.57 -22.12 -15.64
C LYS A 139 0.33 -21.45 -16.68
N GLY A 140 1.63 -21.57 -16.49
CA GLY A 140 2.64 -21.04 -17.40
C GLY A 140 2.83 -19.53 -17.34
N LEU A 141 2.20 -18.82 -16.39
CA LEU A 141 2.41 -17.40 -16.17
C LEU A 141 3.74 -17.19 -15.41
N VAL A 142 4.56 -16.30 -15.96
CA VAL A 142 5.82 -15.86 -15.33
C VAL A 142 5.81 -14.33 -15.29
N ILE A 143 5.75 -13.75 -14.10
CA ILE A 143 5.67 -12.30 -13.91
C ILE A 143 6.94 -11.58 -14.37
N ARG A 144 6.80 -10.33 -14.83
CA ARG A 144 7.88 -9.40 -15.25
C ARG A 144 8.79 -10.00 -16.35
N THR A 145 8.23 -10.76 -17.29
CA THR A 145 8.95 -11.33 -18.42
C THR A 145 8.15 -11.19 -19.71
N ASP A 146 8.80 -11.45 -20.86
CA ASP A 146 8.16 -11.59 -22.17
C ASP A 146 7.35 -12.92 -22.24
N ASN A 147 6.41 -13.06 -21.31
CA ASN A 147 5.57 -14.24 -21.14
C ASN A 147 4.15 -13.88 -21.56
N LYS A 148 3.63 -14.55 -22.61
CA LYS A 148 2.32 -14.20 -23.18
C LYS A 148 1.18 -14.19 -22.16
N PRO A 149 1.00 -15.21 -21.29
CA PRO A 149 -0.05 -15.17 -20.27
C PRO A 149 0.05 -13.97 -19.34
N PHE A 150 1.27 -13.59 -18.94
CA PHE A 150 1.49 -12.41 -18.09
C PHE A 150 1.19 -11.10 -18.85
N LEU A 151 1.69 -10.96 -20.08
CA LEU A 151 1.44 -9.77 -20.90
C LEU A 151 -0.04 -9.58 -21.25
N ASP A 152 -0.77 -10.68 -21.46
CA ASP A 152 -2.22 -10.62 -21.68
C ASP A 152 -2.95 -10.12 -20.42
N SER A 153 -2.53 -10.56 -19.23
CA SER A 153 -3.07 -10.07 -17.95
C SER A 153 -2.75 -8.58 -17.73
N CYS A 154 -1.51 -8.16 -18.03
CA CYS A 154 -1.12 -6.74 -17.99
C CYS A 154 -1.98 -5.88 -18.91
N ARG A 155 -2.26 -6.37 -20.13
CA ARG A 155 -3.13 -5.66 -21.11
C ARG A 155 -4.54 -5.47 -20.57
N VAL A 156 -5.11 -6.48 -19.90
CA VAL A 156 -6.43 -6.36 -19.27
C VAL A 156 -6.42 -5.25 -18.22
N TYR A 157 -5.45 -5.27 -17.31
CA TYR A 157 -5.30 -4.24 -16.27
C TYR A 157 -5.13 -2.83 -16.87
N ILE A 158 -4.19 -2.67 -17.81
CA ILE A 158 -3.91 -1.36 -18.44
C ILE A 158 -5.16 -0.81 -19.14
N ASN A 159 -5.94 -1.66 -19.83
CA ASN A 159 -7.18 -1.25 -20.47
C ASN A 159 -8.26 -0.87 -19.45
N GLN A 160 -8.38 -1.60 -18.35
CA GLN A 160 -9.31 -1.26 -17.26
C GLN A 160 -8.98 0.11 -16.67
N LEU A 161 -7.71 0.38 -16.39
CA LEU A 161 -7.24 1.68 -15.93
C LEU A 161 -7.51 2.78 -16.97
N ALA A 162 -7.12 2.56 -18.22
CA ALA A 162 -7.30 3.54 -19.30
C ALA A 162 -8.77 3.95 -19.45
N ASN A 163 -9.71 3.03 -19.30
CA ASN A 163 -11.14 3.32 -19.32
C ASN A 163 -11.56 4.31 -18.22
N GLN A 164 -10.83 4.40 -17.12
CA GLN A 164 -11.11 5.34 -16.03
C GLN A 164 -10.46 6.71 -16.24
N VAL A 165 -9.30 6.79 -16.91
CA VAL A 165 -8.46 7.99 -16.85
C VAL A 165 -8.03 8.58 -18.19
N ARG A 166 -8.19 7.88 -19.32
CA ARG A 166 -7.70 8.35 -20.64
C ARG A 166 -8.29 9.67 -21.11
N ASP A 167 -9.52 10.00 -20.70
CA ASP A 167 -10.16 11.28 -20.99
C ASP A 167 -9.76 12.40 -20.01
N LEU A 168 -8.98 12.08 -18.99
CA LEU A 168 -8.40 13.03 -18.04
C LEU A 168 -6.96 13.43 -18.39
N GLN A 169 -6.44 12.98 -19.53
CA GLN A 169 -5.15 13.43 -20.05
C GLN A 169 -5.22 14.91 -20.46
N ILE A 170 -4.09 15.59 -20.39
CA ILE A 170 -3.99 17.02 -20.73
C ILE A 170 -4.42 17.28 -22.19
N THR A 171 -4.13 16.36 -23.08
CA THR A 171 -4.56 16.39 -24.50
C THR A 171 -6.09 16.36 -24.66
N LYS A 172 -6.81 15.94 -23.64
CA LYS A 172 -8.29 15.90 -23.58
C LYS A 172 -8.86 16.99 -22.65
N GLY A 173 -7.99 17.82 -22.04
CA GLY A 173 -8.38 18.89 -21.13
C GLY A 173 -8.33 18.52 -19.64
N GLY A 174 -7.84 17.34 -19.29
CA GLY A 174 -7.62 16.91 -17.90
C GLY A 174 -6.24 17.31 -17.36
N PRO A 175 -5.92 16.95 -16.10
CA PRO A 175 -4.67 17.32 -15.47
C PRO A 175 -3.53 16.31 -15.65
N VAL A 176 -3.76 15.14 -16.27
CA VAL A 176 -2.74 14.09 -16.40
C VAL A 176 -1.75 14.45 -17.50
N VAL A 177 -0.49 14.63 -17.12
CA VAL A 177 0.57 15.15 -18.02
C VAL A 177 1.59 14.10 -18.43
N MET A 178 1.85 13.09 -17.61
CA MET A 178 2.84 12.03 -17.87
C MET A 178 2.35 10.69 -17.34
N VAL A 179 2.86 9.61 -17.93
CA VAL A 179 2.63 8.24 -17.48
C VAL A 179 3.91 7.44 -17.46
N GLN A 180 4.15 6.68 -16.38
CA GLN A 180 5.30 5.79 -16.25
C GLN A 180 5.02 4.42 -16.88
N ALA A 181 6.02 3.85 -17.53
CA ALA A 181 6.02 2.46 -17.99
C ALA A 181 6.94 1.63 -17.11
N GLU A 182 6.41 0.58 -16.48
CA GLU A 182 7.10 -0.28 -15.51
C GLU A 182 7.60 0.49 -14.27
N ASN A 183 8.39 -0.10 -13.40
CA ASN A 183 9.06 0.58 -12.28
C ASN A 183 10.32 -0.16 -11.87
N GLU A 184 11.45 0.56 -11.73
CA GLU A 184 12.75 0.03 -11.30
C GLU A 184 13.12 -1.29 -12.00
N PHE A 185 12.77 -1.36 -13.29
CA PHE A 185 12.97 -2.59 -14.06
C PHE A 185 14.45 -2.90 -14.24
N GLY A 186 15.30 -1.88 -14.28
CA GLY A 186 16.75 -2.05 -14.32
C GLY A 186 17.31 -2.80 -13.12
N SER A 187 16.74 -2.60 -11.93
CA SER A 187 17.09 -3.37 -10.73
C SER A 187 16.71 -4.84 -10.85
N TYR A 188 15.53 -5.13 -11.38
CA TYR A 188 15.09 -6.51 -11.64
C TYR A 188 16.00 -7.20 -12.67
N VAL A 189 16.31 -6.53 -13.77
CA VAL A 189 17.26 -7.02 -14.81
C VAL A 189 18.63 -7.33 -14.22
N ALA A 190 19.15 -6.47 -13.37
CA ALA A 190 20.45 -6.68 -12.72
C ALA A 190 20.49 -7.90 -11.79
N GLN A 191 19.34 -8.28 -11.24
CA GLN A 191 19.19 -9.44 -10.35
C GLN A 191 18.81 -10.74 -11.11
N ARG A 192 18.21 -10.65 -12.31
CA ARG A 192 17.76 -11.78 -13.14
C ARG A 192 18.69 -12.01 -14.33
N LYS A 193 19.97 -12.24 -14.03
CA LYS A 193 21.01 -12.52 -15.04
C LYS A 193 20.82 -13.84 -15.77
N ASP A 194 19.93 -14.70 -15.27
CA ASP A 194 19.48 -15.92 -15.91
C ASP A 194 18.60 -15.66 -17.15
N ILE A 195 18.07 -14.45 -17.32
CA ILE A 195 17.26 -14.03 -18.47
C ILE A 195 18.11 -13.09 -19.34
N PRO A 196 18.22 -13.34 -20.67
CA PRO A 196 18.95 -12.46 -21.58
C PRO A 196 18.40 -11.04 -21.61
N LEU A 197 19.29 -10.04 -21.77
CA LEU A 197 18.92 -8.62 -21.75
C LEU A 197 17.89 -8.26 -22.84
N GLU A 198 18.01 -8.85 -24.02
CA GLU A 198 17.06 -8.64 -25.13
C GLU A 198 15.64 -9.11 -24.81
N VAL A 199 15.48 -10.17 -24.02
CA VAL A 199 14.16 -10.65 -23.54
C VAL A 199 13.55 -9.63 -22.56
N HIS A 200 14.37 -9.12 -21.65
CA HIS A 200 13.94 -8.04 -20.75
C HIS A 200 13.53 -6.79 -21.50
N LYS A 201 14.34 -6.36 -22.48
CA LYS A 201 14.03 -5.17 -23.30
C LYS A 201 12.75 -5.34 -24.11
N LYS A 202 12.52 -6.54 -24.66
CA LYS A 202 11.29 -6.86 -25.39
C LYS A 202 10.06 -6.77 -24.47
N TYR A 203 10.14 -7.31 -23.26
CA TYR A 203 9.06 -7.16 -22.26
C TYR A 203 8.76 -5.69 -21.96
N ALA A 204 9.78 -4.90 -21.63
CA ALA A 204 9.61 -3.49 -21.27
C ALA A 204 9.00 -2.67 -22.44
N ALA A 205 9.44 -2.93 -23.67
CA ALA A 205 8.88 -2.31 -24.88
C ALA A 205 7.40 -2.69 -25.07
N GLN A 206 7.01 -3.93 -24.76
CA GLN A 206 5.60 -4.35 -24.84
C GLN A 206 4.72 -3.66 -23.79
N ILE A 207 5.21 -3.44 -22.57
CA ILE A 207 4.46 -2.67 -21.56
C ILE A 207 4.22 -1.23 -22.05
N ARG A 208 5.25 -0.56 -22.60
CA ARG A 208 5.07 0.75 -23.23
C ARG A 208 4.04 0.71 -24.37
N GLN A 209 4.12 -0.29 -25.25
CA GLN A 209 3.19 -0.43 -26.36
C GLN A 209 1.76 -0.63 -25.88
N GLN A 210 1.53 -1.42 -24.84
CA GLN A 210 0.21 -1.62 -24.24
C GLN A 210 -0.39 -0.31 -23.70
N LEU A 211 0.42 0.58 -23.11
CA LEU A 211 -0.04 1.90 -22.68
C LEU A 211 -0.45 2.76 -23.88
N LEU A 212 0.32 2.76 -24.97
CA LEU A 212 -0.03 3.47 -26.21
C LEU A 212 -1.33 2.92 -26.81
N ASP A 213 -1.46 1.59 -26.92
CA ASP A 213 -2.64 0.92 -27.48
C ASP A 213 -3.90 1.20 -26.65
N ALA A 214 -3.76 1.38 -25.33
CA ALA A 214 -4.84 1.75 -24.43
C ALA A 214 -5.26 3.23 -24.54
N GLY A 215 -4.50 4.05 -25.30
CA GLY A 215 -4.84 5.44 -25.61
C GLY A 215 -4.15 6.48 -24.69
N PHE A 216 -3.01 6.15 -24.07
CA PHE A 216 -2.17 7.16 -23.44
C PHE A 216 -1.35 7.88 -24.53
N ASP A 217 -1.70 9.15 -24.77
CA ASP A 217 -1.10 10.02 -25.80
C ASP A 217 -0.22 11.17 -25.23
N ILE A 218 0.18 11.03 -23.97
CA ILE A 218 1.04 11.95 -23.21
C ILE A 218 2.46 11.40 -23.09
N PRO A 219 3.48 12.22 -22.74
CA PRO A 219 4.84 11.76 -22.52
C PRO A 219 4.95 10.59 -21.55
N MET A 220 5.74 9.58 -21.94
CA MET A 220 6.05 8.42 -21.11
C MET A 220 7.44 8.53 -20.51
N PHE A 221 7.63 7.96 -19.33
CA PHE A 221 8.94 7.92 -18.67
C PHE A 221 9.17 6.56 -18.00
N THR A 222 10.44 6.26 -17.69
CA THR A 222 10.88 5.16 -16.83
C THR A 222 11.54 5.72 -15.58
N SER A 223 11.59 4.92 -14.50
CA SER A 223 12.11 5.32 -13.20
C SER A 223 13.03 4.23 -12.67
N ASP A 224 14.33 4.51 -12.56
CA ASP A 224 15.38 3.58 -12.15
C ASP A 224 16.53 4.29 -11.43
N GLY A 225 17.36 3.57 -10.69
CA GLY A 225 18.67 4.10 -10.29
C GLY A 225 19.49 4.50 -11.52
N SER A 226 20.20 5.62 -11.46
CA SER A 226 20.98 6.15 -12.60
C SER A 226 21.97 5.15 -13.21
N TRP A 227 22.47 4.21 -12.42
CA TRP A 227 23.39 3.13 -12.83
C TRP A 227 22.69 1.92 -13.46
N LEU A 228 21.37 1.90 -13.51
CA LEU A 228 20.54 0.78 -13.97
C LEU A 228 19.84 1.06 -15.32
N PHE A 229 20.03 2.22 -15.92
CA PHE A 229 19.37 2.62 -17.16
C PHE A 229 19.61 1.65 -18.32
N LYS A 230 20.78 0.97 -18.34
CA LYS A 230 21.03 -0.08 -19.35
C LYS A 230 19.93 -1.15 -19.36
N GLY A 231 19.45 -1.57 -18.20
CA GLY A 231 18.34 -2.54 -18.06
C GLY A 231 16.97 -1.90 -18.13
N GLY A 232 16.79 -0.74 -17.46
CA GLY A 232 15.49 -0.14 -17.19
C GLY A 232 14.97 0.85 -18.22
N SER A 233 15.85 1.49 -19.02
CA SER A 233 15.37 2.45 -20.03
C SER A 233 14.56 1.76 -21.14
N ILE A 234 13.55 2.48 -21.65
CA ILE A 234 12.68 2.05 -22.75
C ILE A 234 12.78 3.09 -23.86
N GLU A 235 13.01 2.63 -25.09
CA GLU A 235 13.05 3.53 -26.26
C GLU A 235 11.70 4.26 -26.41
N GLY A 236 11.77 5.59 -26.60
CA GLY A 236 10.60 6.46 -26.70
C GLY A 236 9.95 6.81 -25.36
N ALA A 237 10.59 6.48 -24.23
CA ALA A 237 10.24 6.97 -22.90
C ALA A 237 11.42 7.76 -22.32
N LEU A 238 11.15 8.84 -21.56
CA LEU A 238 12.17 9.62 -20.87
C LEU A 238 12.73 8.79 -19.70
N PRO A 239 14.04 8.49 -19.65
CA PRO A 239 14.64 7.87 -18.47
C PRO A 239 14.74 8.91 -17.34
N THR A 240 14.22 8.59 -16.17
CA THR A 240 14.32 9.42 -14.97
C THR A 240 15.03 8.65 -13.85
N ALA A 241 15.74 9.35 -12.99
CA ALA A 241 16.57 8.72 -11.97
C ALA A 241 15.86 8.64 -10.61
N ASN A 242 16.21 7.60 -9.84
CA ASN A 242 15.82 7.45 -8.45
C ASN A 242 17.02 7.72 -7.54
N GLY A 243 16.86 8.57 -6.53
CA GLY A 243 17.88 8.89 -5.52
C GLY A 243 19.14 9.59 -6.04
N GLU A 244 19.18 10.08 -7.28
CA GLU A 244 20.39 10.67 -7.85
C GLU A 244 20.57 12.15 -7.44
N GLY A 245 21.50 12.40 -6.54
CA GLY A 245 21.83 13.74 -6.06
C GLY A 245 22.95 14.45 -6.83
N ASN A 246 23.65 13.75 -7.73
CA ASN A 246 24.73 14.33 -8.54
C ASN A 246 24.19 14.78 -9.90
N ILE A 247 24.12 16.10 -10.11
CA ILE A 247 23.54 16.72 -11.30
C ILE A 247 24.29 16.34 -12.58
N GLU A 248 25.61 16.35 -12.57
CA GLU A 248 26.41 16.05 -13.76
C GLU A 248 26.27 14.58 -14.16
N LYS A 249 26.25 13.68 -13.18
CA LYS A 249 25.99 12.25 -13.42
C LYS A 249 24.58 12.04 -13.96
N LEU A 250 23.57 12.71 -13.39
CA LEU A 250 22.19 12.65 -13.89
C LEU A 250 22.12 13.06 -15.36
N LYS A 251 22.71 14.21 -15.70
CA LYS A 251 22.76 14.72 -17.08
C LYS A 251 23.46 13.72 -18.01
N GLN A 252 24.62 13.22 -17.60
CA GLN A 252 25.38 12.26 -18.40
C GLN A 252 24.55 11.03 -18.75
N VAL A 253 23.96 10.36 -17.75
CA VAL A 253 23.22 9.11 -17.98
C VAL A 253 21.91 9.34 -18.73
N VAL A 254 21.18 10.43 -18.46
CA VAL A 254 19.97 10.75 -19.24
C VAL A 254 20.34 11.02 -20.70
N ASN A 255 21.38 11.79 -20.97
CA ASN A 255 21.83 12.09 -22.34
C ASN A 255 22.26 10.82 -23.10
N GLU A 256 22.89 9.86 -22.44
CA GLU A 256 23.28 8.57 -23.03
C GLU A 256 22.07 7.78 -23.55
N TYR A 257 20.95 7.82 -22.84
CA TYR A 257 19.76 7.00 -23.14
C TYR A 257 18.59 7.79 -23.73
N HIS A 258 18.72 9.12 -23.91
CA HIS A 258 17.65 10.00 -24.42
C HIS A 258 18.12 10.99 -25.48
N GLY A 259 18.87 10.52 -26.46
CA GLY A 259 19.22 11.31 -27.64
C GLY A 259 20.14 12.52 -27.38
N GLY A 260 20.89 12.52 -26.28
CA GLY A 260 21.89 13.55 -25.98
C GLY A 260 21.37 14.82 -25.31
N VAL A 261 20.08 14.89 -24.96
CA VAL A 261 19.45 16.07 -24.34
C VAL A 261 18.45 15.67 -23.24
N GLY A 262 18.25 16.58 -22.27
CA GLY A 262 17.20 16.43 -21.25
C GLY A 262 15.77 16.37 -21.84
N PRO A 263 14.75 16.61 -21.02
CA PRO A 263 14.79 17.19 -19.66
C PRO A 263 15.33 16.23 -18.59
N TYR A 264 15.77 16.80 -17.49
CA TYR A 264 16.32 16.04 -16.36
C TYR A 264 15.32 16.00 -15.22
N MET A 265 15.06 14.77 -14.72
CA MET A 265 14.12 14.57 -13.62
C MET A 265 14.61 13.47 -12.69
N VAL A 266 14.49 13.71 -11.39
CA VAL A 266 14.61 12.71 -10.34
C VAL A 266 13.19 12.29 -9.94
N ALA A 267 12.77 11.12 -10.40
CA ALA A 267 11.40 10.63 -10.19
C ALA A 267 11.17 10.12 -8.77
N GLU A 268 12.22 9.77 -8.04
CA GLU A 268 12.15 9.45 -6.63
C GLU A 268 13.28 10.17 -5.88
N PHE A 269 12.91 11.25 -5.21
CA PHE A 269 13.77 11.98 -4.28
C PHE A 269 13.29 11.72 -2.87
N TYR A 270 14.13 11.07 -2.05
CA TYR A 270 13.77 10.51 -0.76
C TYR A 270 13.97 11.52 0.39
N PRO A 271 12.89 12.18 0.91
CA PRO A 271 12.98 13.04 2.08
C PRO A 271 12.95 12.26 3.40
N GLY A 272 12.70 10.97 3.35
CA GLY A 272 12.65 9.99 4.41
C GLY A 272 12.96 8.61 3.85
N TRP A 273 12.51 7.54 4.53
CA TRP A 273 12.68 6.16 4.07
C TRP A 273 11.57 5.24 4.57
N LEU A 274 11.42 4.09 3.93
CA LEU A 274 10.52 3.01 4.33
C LEU A 274 10.90 2.42 5.70
N SER A 275 9.97 1.78 6.37
CA SER A 275 10.14 1.24 7.72
C SER A 275 9.61 -0.18 7.82
N HIS A 276 10.38 -1.05 8.49
CA HIS A 276 10.01 -2.44 8.76
C HIS A 276 9.68 -2.66 10.23
N TRP A 277 8.87 -3.69 10.50
CA TRP A 277 8.72 -4.19 11.85
C TRP A 277 10.04 -4.73 12.41
N ALA A 278 10.25 -4.56 13.71
CA ALA A 278 11.47 -4.97 14.45
C ALA A 278 12.75 -4.20 14.09
N GLU A 279 12.66 -3.14 13.29
CA GLU A 279 13.79 -2.29 12.91
C GLU A 279 13.59 -0.83 13.37
N PRO A 280 14.69 -0.05 13.58
CA PRO A 280 14.57 1.36 13.92
C PRO A 280 13.81 2.16 12.85
N PHE A 281 12.97 3.11 13.27
CA PHE A 281 12.31 4.03 12.35
C PHE A 281 13.35 4.97 11.69
N PRO A 282 13.45 5.00 10.35
CA PRO A 282 14.43 5.82 9.65
C PRO A 282 14.16 7.32 9.80
N ARG A 283 15.23 8.12 9.83
CA ARG A 283 15.14 9.58 9.84
C ARG A 283 16.13 10.18 8.84
N VAL A 284 15.66 11.13 8.04
CA VAL A 284 16.49 11.92 7.13
C VAL A 284 16.48 13.38 7.59
N SER A 285 17.65 14.02 7.66
CA SER A 285 17.74 15.38 8.21
C SER A 285 17.03 16.39 7.31
N THR A 286 16.31 17.32 7.92
CA THR A 286 15.64 18.45 7.24
C THR A 286 16.63 19.24 6.39
N GLU A 287 17.84 19.52 6.93
CA GLU A 287 18.87 20.28 6.26
C GLU A 287 19.32 19.61 4.95
N SER A 288 19.57 18.29 4.95
CA SER A 288 19.99 17.54 3.77
C SER A 288 18.95 17.59 2.65
N VAL A 289 17.67 17.44 3.01
CA VAL A 289 16.55 17.50 2.07
C VAL A 289 16.42 18.89 1.46
N VAL A 290 16.47 19.94 2.26
CA VAL A 290 16.40 21.35 1.79
C VAL A 290 17.59 21.69 0.88
N LYS A 291 18.80 21.28 1.26
CA LYS A 291 20.02 21.49 0.45
C LYS A 291 19.92 20.82 -0.92
N GLN A 292 19.43 19.57 -0.95
CA GLN A 292 19.27 18.84 -2.20
C GLN A 292 18.12 19.41 -3.05
N THR A 293 17.02 19.82 -2.44
CA THR A 293 15.92 20.53 -3.13
C THR A 293 16.43 21.79 -3.80
N LYS A 294 17.19 22.63 -3.05
CA LYS A 294 17.78 23.84 -3.62
C LYS A 294 18.69 23.54 -4.81
N LYS A 295 19.50 22.48 -4.71
CA LYS A 295 20.38 22.06 -5.80
C LYS A 295 19.61 21.70 -7.07
N TYR A 296 18.48 20.99 -6.97
CA TYR A 296 17.62 20.70 -8.11
C TYR A 296 16.99 21.96 -8.70
N LEU A 297 16.45 22.85 -7.85
CA LEU A 297 15.87 24.13 -8.28
C LEU A 297 16.87 24.98 -9.04
N ASP A 298 18.08 25.17 -8.51
CA ASP A 298 19.12 26.01 -9.10
C ASP A 298 19.64 25.47 -10.46
N ASN A 299 19.49 24.15 -10.70
CA ASN A 299 19.97 23.50 -11.93
C ASN A 299 18.85 23.12 -12.91
N GLY A 300 17.62 23.56 -12.69
CA GLY A 300 16.48 23.25 -13.55
C GLY A 300 16.12 21.77 -13.61
N VAL A 301 16.51 20.97 -12.60
CA VAL A 301 16.18 19.55 -12.50
C VAL A 301 14.80 19.39 -11.89
N SER A 302 13.88 18.79 -12.61
CA SER A 302 12.58 18.41 -12.10
C SER A 302 12.71 17.28 -11.07
N PHE A 303 11.82 17.25 -10.09
CA PHE A 303 11.88 16.24 -9.03
C PHE A 303 10.50 15.84 -8.51
N ASN A 304 10.44 14.66 -7.90
CA ASN A 304 9.28 14.14 -7.20
C ASN A 304 9.70 13.64 -5.81
N TYR A 305 9.19 14.26 -4.75
CA TYR A 305 9.42 13.77 -3.39
C TYR A 305 8.75 12.42 -3.19
N TYR A 306 9.53 11.40 -3.00
CA TYR A 306 9.07 10.06 -2.65
C TYR A 306 9.40 9.74 -1.19
N MET A 307 8.52 9.88 -0.23
CA MET A 307 7.13 10.35 -0.30
C MET A 307 7.03 11.81 0.15
N VAL A 308 6.14 12.60 -0.45
CA VAL A 308 5.73 13.87 0.17
C VAL A 308 4.74 13.64 1.30
N HIS A 309 3.91 12.61 1.15
CA HIS A 309 2.95 12.10 2.13
C HIS A 309 2.77 10.60 1.91
N GLY A 310 3.21 9.80 2.85
CA GLY A 310 3.14 8.36 2.73
C GLY A 310 1.75 7.78 2.95
N GLY A 311 1.07 8.20 4.01
CA GLY A 311 -0.25 7.68 4.41
C GLY A 311 -0.16 6.38 5.20
N THR A 312 -1.19 5.54 5.07
CA THR A 312 -1.38 4.32 5.87
C THR A 312 -1.63 3.11 4.98
N ASN A 313 -0.97 2.00 5.27
CA ASN A 313 -1.24 0.69 4.69
C ASN A 313 -2.42 0.04 5.40
N PHE A 314 -3.65 0.48 5.11
CA PHE A 314 -4.85 -0.11 5.69
C PHE A 314 -5.03 -1.57 5.31
N GLY A 315 -5.63 -2.36 6.20
CA GLY A 315 -5.90 -3.78 5.96
C GLY A 315 -4.61 -4.60 5.86
N PHE A 316 -4.49 -5.34 4.77
CA PHE A 316 -3.35 -6.20 4.47
C PHE A 316 -2.56 -5.71 3.25
N THR A 317 -2.51 -4.40 3.02
CA THR A 317 -1.87 -3.82 1.84
C THR A 317 -0.35 -3.66 1.98
N THR A 318 0.21 -3.93 3.15
CA THR A 318 1.67 -3.98 3.36
C THR A 318 2.31 -5.12 2.60
N GLY A 319 3.40 -4.83 1.91
CA GLY A 319 4.33 -5.82 1.37
C GLY A 319 5.42 -6.22 2.38
N ALA A 320 6.49 -6.81 1.86
CA ALA A 320 7.70 -7.11 2.61
C ALA A 320 8.92 -7.04 1.69
N ASN A 321 10.06 -6.62 2.23
CA ASN A 321 11.35 -6.79 1.58
C ASN A 321 11.96 -8.15 1.96
N TYR A 322 12.89 -8.63 1.16
CA TYR A 322 13.60 -9.87 1.44
C TYR A 322 15.00 -9.87 0.83
N SER A 323 15.97 -10.29 1.61
CA SER A 323 17.28 -10.69 1.11
C SER A 323 17.81 -11.87 1.93
N ASN A 324 18.82 -12.57 1.41
CA ASN A 324 19.48 -13.65 2.18
C ASN A 324 20.23 -13.11 3.41
N ALA A 325 20.51 -11.82 3.46
CA ALA A 325 21.21 -11.19 4.59
C ALA A 325 20.25 -10.70 5.68
N THR A 326 19.02 -10.33 5.32
CA THR A 326 18.05 -9.71 6.23
C THR A 326 16.83 -10.58 6.50
N ASN A 327 16.66 -11.72 5.78
CA ASN A 327 15.44 -12.51 5.77
C ASN A 327 14.21 -11.70 5.33
N LEU A 328 13.02 -12.04 5.81
CA LEU A 328 11.81 -11.28 5.54
C LEU A 328 11.76 -10.03 6.42
N GLN A 329 11.55 -8.89 5.80
CA GLN A 329 11.37 -7.59 6.45
C GLN A 329 9.96 -7.07 6.13
N PRO A 330 8.94 -7.41 6.94
CA PRO A 330 7.58 -6.95 6.69
C PRO A 330 7.46 -5.45 6.92
N ASP A 331 6.81 -4.75 5.99
CA ASP A 331 6.57 -3.32 6.09
C ASP A 331 5.54 -3.00 7.18
N MET A 332 5.67 -1.82 7.81
CA MET A 332 4.76 -1.37 8.85
C MET A 332 3.41 -0.91 8.29
N THR A 333 2.40 -0.89 9.15
CA THR A 333 1.09 -0.32 8.82
C THR A 333 1.17 1.18 8.54
N SER A 334 1.90 1.94 9.36
CA SER A 334 2.18 3.34 9.04
C SER A 334 3.17 3.43 7.88
N TYR A 335 2.79 4.15 6.84
CA TYR A 335 3.71 4.53 5.76
C TYR A 335 4.10 6.02 5.91
N ASP A 336 4.29 6.47 7.15
CA ASP A 336 4.67 7.87 7.46
C ASP A 336 5.91 8.31 6.67
N TYR A 337 6.88 7.40 6.50
CA TYR A 337 8.07 7.58 5.66
C TYR A 337 9.03 8.68 6.16
N ASP A 338 8.82 9.24 7.35
CA ASP A 338 9.46 10.49 7.79
C ASP A 338 9.28 11.64 6.76
N ALA A 339 8.13 11.65 6.12
CA ALA A 339 7.78 12.53 5.01
C ALA A 339 7.54 13.99 5.46
N PRO A 340 7.60 14.96 4.53
CA PRO A 340 7.25 16.36 4.83
C PRO A 340 5.82 16.53 5.37
N ILE A 341 4.87 15.77 4.86
CA ILE A 341 3.50 15.70 5.39
C ILE A 341 3.36 14.36 6.12
N SER A 342 3.15 14.39 7.45
CA SER A 342 3.03 13.19 8.27
C SER A 342 1.83 12.32 7.86
N GLU A 343 1.77 11.08 8.36
CA GLU A 343 0.66 10.13 8.13
C GLU A 343 -0.72 10.77 8.37
N ALA A 344 -0.89 11.55 9.43
CA ALA A 344 -2.13 12.27 9.73
C ALA A 344 -2.32 13.57 8.93
N GLY A 345 -1.40 13.92 8.04
CA GLY A 345 -1.48 15.12 7.20
C GLY A 345 -1.00 16.40 7.88
N TRP A 346 -0.13 16.30 8.87
CA TRP A 346 0.43 17.45 9.55
C TRP A 346 1.68 17.97 8.84
N ALA A 347 1.86 19.29 8.86
CA ALA A 347 3.12 19.90 8.44
C ALA A 347 4.22 19.56 9.46
N THR A 348 5.28 18.92 8.98
CA THR A 348 6.48 18.61 9.78
C THR A 348 7.49 19.77 9.71
N GLU A 349 8.62 19.63 10.39
CA GLU A 349 9.75 20.57 10.24
C GLU A 349 10.25 20.61 8.79
N LYS A 350 10.38 19.45 8.15
CA LYS A 350 10.75 19.35 6.72
C LYS A 350 9.79 20.09 5.81
N TYR A 351 8.48 19.92 6.03
CA TYR A 351 7.46 20.64 5.28
C TYR A 351 7.65 22.15 5.36
N ASN A 352 7.82 22.68 6.57
CA ASN A 352 7.98 24.11 6.79
C ASN A 352 9.26 24.67 6.15
N ALA A 353 10.36 23.95 6.25
CA ALA A 353 11.64 24.32 5.68
C ALA A 353 11.62 24.28 4.13
N ILE A 354 11.04 23.23 3.54
CA ILE A 354 10.87 23.13 2.08
C ILE A 354 9.93 24.23 1.59
N ARG A 355 8.79 24.46 2.25
CA ARG A 355 7.88 25.55 1.89
C ARG A 355 8.58 26.92 1.89
N ALA A 356 9.38 27.21 2.90
CA ALA A 356 10.14 28.47 2.99
C ALA A 356 11.13 28.64 1.82
N LEU A 357 11.77 27.56 1.37
CA LEU A 357 12.63 27.55 0.19
C LEU A 357 11.80 27.77 -1.09
N MET A 358 10.73 26.99 -1.28
CA MET A 358 9.89 27.03 -2.48
C MET A 358 9.27 28.42 -2.68
N MET A 359 8.77 29.06 -1.62
CA MET A 359 8.22 30.42 -1.70
C MET A 359 9.20 31.48 -2.24
N LYS A 360 10.51 31.25 -2.12
CA LYS A 360 11.57 32.11 -2.65
C LYS A 360 12.00 31.74 -4.06
N SER A 361 11.72 30.51 -4.48
CA SER A 361 12.29 29.92 -5.70
C SER A 361 11.29 29.81 -6.86
N VAL A 362 9.99 29.76 -6.58
CA VAL A 362 8.96 29.59 -7.62
C VAL A 362 8.30 30.93 -7.98
N ALA A 363 7.95 31.08 -9.27
CA ALA A 363 7.33 32.30 -9.76
C ALA A 363 5.82 32.40 -9.49
N TYR A 364 5.16 31.28 -9.17
CA TYR A 364 3.73 31.26 -8.87
C TYR A 364 3.45 31.47 -7.37
N LYS A 365 2.25 31.99 -7.09
CA LYS A 365 1.81 32.22 -5.71
C LYS A 365 1.60 30.90 -4.97
N VAL A 366 2.32 30.71 -3.87
CA VAL A 366 2.14 29.59 -2.95
C VAL A 366 1.01 29.93 -1.95
N PRO A 367 -0.07 29.13 -1.88
CA PRO A 367 -1.22 29.44 -0.99
C PRO A 367 -0.88 29.22 0.47
N ALA A 368 -1.80 29.63 1.35
CA ALA A 368 -1.72 29.36 2.79
C ALA A 368 -1.86 27.87 3.07
N VAL A 369 -1.23 27.40 4.14
CA VAL A 369 -1.37 26.01 4.62
C VAL A 369 -2.80 25.80 5.11
N PRO A 370 -3.50 24.74 4.68
CA PRO A 370 -4.86 24.46 5.13
C PRO A 370 -4.91 24.15 6.64
N ALA A 371 -6.07 24.35 7.24
CA ALA A 371 -6.29 24.05 8.64
C ALA A 371 -6.09 22.57 8.93
N ARG A 372 -5.48 22.27 10.07
CA ARG A 372 -5.27 20.87 10.53
C ARG A 372 -6.61 20.19 10.80
N ILE A 373 -6.73 18.93 10.41
CA ILE A 373 -7.88 18.10 10.77
C ILE A 373 -7.93 17.94 12.29
N PRO A 374 -9.11 18.08 12.92
CA PRO A 374 -9.26 17.93 14.37
C PRO A 374 -8.76 16.57 14.87
N VAL A 375 -8.16 16.56 16.04
CA VAL A 375 -7.65 15.35 16.71
C VAL A 375 -8.36 15.15 18.03
N ILE A 376 -8.68 13.92 18.39
CA ILE A 376 -9.35 13.55 19.64
C ILE A 376 -8.59 12.46 20.38
N ALA A 377 -8.78 12.37 21.69
CA ALA A 377 -8.38 11.22 22.50
C ALA A 377 -9.60 10.46 23.00
N ILE A 378 -9.50 9.15 23.04
CA ILE A 378 -10.53 8.26 23.60
C ILE A 378 -9.88 7.51 24.76
N PRO A 379 -10.08 7.95 26.00
CA PRO A 379 -9.32 7.43 27.14
C PRO A 379 -9.66 5.98 27.48
N LYS A 380 -10.86 5.53 27.09
CA LYS A 380 -11.31 4.18 27.36
C LYS A 380 -12.27 3.66 26.29
N ILE A 381 -11.93 2.52 25.72
CA ILE A 381 -12.78 1.70 24.84
C ILE A 381 -12.92 0.34 25.50
N SER A 382 -14.11 0.01 25.99
CA SER A 382 -14.35 -1.27 26.67
C SER A 382 -14.49 -2.41 25.66
N LEU A 383 -13.80 -3.53 25.91
CA LEU A 383 -13.84 -4.76 25.13
C LEU A 383 -14.56 -5.84 25.96
N ASN A 384 -15.83 -6.02 25.71
CA ASN A 384 -16.74 -6.78 26.58
C ASN A 384 -17.12 -8.17 26.02
N LYS A 385 -16.66 -8.50 24.80
CA LYS A 385 -16.87 -9.80 24.18
C LYS A 385 -15.57 -10.41 23.70
N THR A 386 -15.37 -11.69 23.97
CA THR A 386 -14.20 -12.46 23.51
C THR A 386 -14.66 -13.71 22.76
N VAL A 387 -13.92 -14.05 21.69
CA VAL A 387 -14.09 -15.30 20.94
C VAL A 387 -12.70 -15.81 20.57
N ASP A 388 -12.27 -16.94 21.17
CA ASP A 388 -11.02 -17.56 20.76
C ASP A 388 -11.15 -18.28 19.41
N VAL A 389 -10.02 -18.38 18.68
CA VAL A 389 -10.00 -18.95 17.33
C VAL A 389 -10.45 -20.41 17.32
N MET A 390 -10.16 -21.20 18.36
CA MET A 390 -10.56 -22.61 18.41
C MET A 390 -12.08 -22.75 18.54
N THR A 391 -12.72 -21.90 19.35
CA THR A 391 -14.18 -21.79 19.41
C THR A 391 -14.76 -21.35 18.05
N MET A 392 -14.12 -20.37 17.40
CA MET A 392 -14.60 -19.86 16.12
C MET A 392 -14.55 -20.93 15.02
N VAL A 393 -13.45 -21.68 14.89
CA VAL A 393 -13.30 -22.68 13.82
C VAL A 393 -14.16 -23.92 14.02
N THR A 394 -14.70 -24.16 15.22
CA THR A 394 -15.61 -25.31 15.49
C THR A 394 -16.87 -25.25 14.62
N GLY A 395 -17.32 -24.04 14.23
CA GLY A 395 -18.47 -23.85 13.34
C GLY A 395 -18.11 -23.75 11.85
N MET A 396 -16.83 -23.90 11.49
CA MET A 396 -16.35 -23.73 10.13
C MET A 396 -16.11 -25.09 9.44
N LYS A 397 -16.28 -25.11 8.11
CA LYS A 397 -15.90 -26.28 7.31
C LYS A 397 -14.41 -26.18 6.97
N ALA A 398 -13.63 -27.20 7.35
CA ALA A 398 -12.24 -27.33 6.93
C ALA A 398 -12.14 -27.74 5.46
N VAL A 399 -11.04 -27.32 4.82
CA VAL A 399 -10.52 -27.99 3.61
C VAL A 399 -9.58 -29.09 4.09
N GLU A 400 -9.76 -30.32 3.57
CA GLU A 400 -8.94 -31.47 3.97
C GLU A 400 -7.99 -31.87 2.84
N ASN A 401 -6.75 -32.19 3.18
CA ASN A 401 -5.74 -32.68 2.24
C ASN A 401 -4.67 -33.51 2.98
N ASP A 402 -3.94 -34.36 2.26
CA ASP A 402 -2.87 -35.16 2.85
C ASP A 402 -1.65 -34.35 3.31
N THR A 403 -1.46 -33.18 2.73
CA THR A 403 -0.39 -32.22 3.09
C THR A 403 -0.97 -30.84 3.29
N PRO A 404 -0.31 -29.96 4.07
CA PRO A 404 -0.70 -28.56 4.14
C PRO A 404 -0.80 -27.92 2.75
N MET A 405 -1.81 -27.10 2.53
CA MET A 405 -2.01 -26.33 1.30
C MET A 405 -1.58 -24.87 1.52
N THR A 406 -1.11 -24.21 0.47
CA THR A 406 -0.78 -22.79 0.52
C THR A 406 -2.05 -21.92 0.64
N PHE A 407 -1.89 -20.65 0.99
CA PHE A 407 -3.01 -19.70 0.98
C PHE A 407 -3.63 -19.61 -0.42
N GLU A 408 -2.78 -19.59 -1.44
CA GLU A 408 -3.19 -19.53 -2.85
C GLU A 408 -4.02 -20.76 -3.25
N ASP A 409 -3.62 -21.97 -2.81
CA ASP A 409 -4.39 -23.20 -3.06
C ASP A 409 -5.76 -23.18 -2.37
N LEU A 410 -5.84 -22.54 -1.20
CA LEU A 410 -7.08 -22.31 -0.46
C LEU A 410 -7.91 -21.14 -1.01
N ASN A 411 -7.49 -20.51 -2.11
CA ASN A 411 -8.08 -19.28 -2.67
C ASN A 411 -8.17 -18.13 -1.68
N GLN A 412 -7.16 -17.98 -0.83
CA GLN A 412 -7.05 -16.94 0.18
C GLN A 412 -5.81 -16.08 -0.10
N GLY A 413 -5.98 -14.74 -0.13
CA GLY A 413 -4.88 -13.81 -0.36
C GLY A 413 -4.24 -13.27 0.91
N THR A 414 -5.03 -13.12 1.98
CA THR A 414 -4.67 -12.33 3.17
C THR A 414 -5.01 -13.06 4.47
N GLY A 415 -4.57 -12.50 5.59
CA GLY A 415 -4.96 -12.94 6.93
C GLY A 415 -4.21 -14.17 7.41
N TYR A 416 -4.97 -15.14 7.88
CA TYR A 416 -4.45 -16.31 8.63
C TYR A 416 -5.03 -17.61 8.09
N VAL A 417 -4.31 -18.72 8.28
CA VAL A 417 -4.83 -20.08 8.10
C VAL A 417 -4.47 -20.89 9.33
N LEU A 418 -5.45 -21.55 9.91
CA LEU A 418 -5.23 -22.54 10.96
C LEU A 418 -5.09 -23.93 10.32
N TYR A 419 -3.93 -24.55 10.45
CA TYR A 419 -3.62 -25.91 10.04
C TYR A 419 -3.74 -26.82 11.22
N ARG A 420 -4.61 -27.84 11.16
CA ARG A 420 -4.87 -28.81 12.22
C ARG A 420 -4.53 -30.23 11.77
N ARG A 421 -3.87 -30.99 12.66
CA ARG A 421 -3.58 -32.41 12.46
C ARG A 421 -3.86 -33.20 13.73
N HIS A 422 -4.64 -34.29 13.59
CA HIS A 422 -4.93 -35.23 14.68
C HIS A 422 -3.97 -36.42 14.61
N PHE A 423 -3.46 -36.87 15.74
CA PHE A 423 -2.51 -37.97 15.87
C PHE A 423 -3.11 -39.09 16.73
N ASN A 424 -3.15 -40.31 16.21
CA ASN A 424 -3.65 -41.50 16.94
C ASN A 424 -2.54 -42.20 17.72
N GLN A 425 -1.27 -41.80 17.52
CA GLN A 425 -0.11 -42.29 18.26
C GLN A 425 0.69 -41.09 18.77
N PRO A 426 1.36 -41.22 19.92
CA PRO A 426 2.21 -40.14 20.41
C PRO A 426 3.40 -39.94 19.47
N ILE A 427 3.80 -38.69 19.29
CA ILE A 427 4.99 -38.30 18.52
C ILE A 427 5.68 -37.15 19.21
N SER A 428 7.00 -37.22 19.37
CA SER A 428 7.83 -36.17 19.97
C SER A 428 9.08 -35.95 19.13
N GLY A 429 9.65 -34.77 19.22
CA GLY A 429 10.92 -34.41 18.65
C GLY A 429 10.92 -33.06 17.94
N MET A 430 11.96 -32.79 17.19
CA MET A 430 12.17 -31.54 16.46
C MET A 430 11.21 -31.44 15.27
N MET A 431 10.16 -30.63 15.42
CA MET A 431 9.28 -30.23 14.31
C MET A 431 9.96 -29.13 13.48
N ARG A 432 9.88 -29.23 12.15
CA ARG A 432 10.43 -28.23 11.24
C ARG A 432 9.43 -27.89 10.12
N ILE A 433 9.33 -26.59 9.81
CA ILE A 433 8.49 -26.03 8.74
C ILE A 433 9.38 -25.18 7.82
N LYS A 434 10.23 -25.83 7.01
CA LYS A 434 11.15 -25.14 6.07
C LYS A 434 10.47 -24.21 5.07
N GLY A 435 9.20 -24.41 4.80
CA GLY A 435 8.39 -23.60 3.90
C GLY A 435 7.43 -22.68 4.63
N LEU A 436 7.74 -22.26 5.86
CA LEU A 436 6.89 -21.30 6.57
C LEU A 436 6.91 -19.92 5.87
N ALA A 437 5.72 -19.40 5.59
CA ALA A 437 5.51 -18.08 5.01
C ALA A 437 4.24 -17.42 5.59
N ASP A 438 4.32 -16.65 6.72
CA ASP A 438 5.58 -16.11 7.23
C ASP A 438 5.77 -16.30 8.75
N TYR A 439 4.68 -16.24 9.56
CA TYR A 439 4.74 -16.31 11.02
C TYR A 439 3.74 -17.34 11.54
N ALA A 440 4.17 -18.22 12.44
CA ALA A 440 3.32 -19.26 12.98
C ALA A 440 3.32 -19.26 14.51
N VAL A 441 2.14 -19.51 15.09
CA VAL A 441 1.98 -19.89 16.51
C VAL A 441 1.54 -21.33 16.55
N VAL A 442 2.24 -22.16 17.34
CA VAL A 442 2.07 -23.60 17.41
C VAL A 442 1.41 -23.99 18.73
N TYR A 443 0.43 -24.87 18.66
CA TYR A 443 -0.33 -25.35 19.81
C TYR A 443 -0.38 -26.88 19.79
N VAL A 444 -0.30 -27.51 20.96
CA VAL A 444 -0.58 -28.93 21.17
C VAL A 444 -1.74 -29.04 22.17
N ASN A 445 -2.83 -29.71 21.79
CA ASN A 445 -4.06 -29.81 22.58
C ASN A 445 -4.56 -28.45 23.09
N GLY A 446 -4.41 -27.42 22.24
CA GLY A 446 -4.81 -26.06 22.55
C GLY A 446 -3.94 -25.36 23.61
N THR A 447 -2.73 -25.85 23.89
CA THR A 447 -1.73 -25.17 24.70
C THR A 447 -0.63 -24.64 23.78
N LYS A 448 -0.30 -23.35 23.89
CA LYS A 448 0.77 -22.71 23.10
C LYS A 448 2.11 -23.39 23.42
N VAL A 449 2.79 -23.86 22.39
CA VAL A 449 4.14 -24.46 22.49
C VAL A 449 5.20 -23.42 22.15
N GLY A 450 4.96 -22.58 21.13
CA GLY A 450 5.89 -21.52 20.75
C GLY A 450 5.53 -20.87 19.44
N GLU A 451 6.51 -20.15 18.89
CA GLU A 451 6.37 -19.33 17.69
C GLU A 451 7.50 -19.65 16.72
N LEU A 452 7.17 -19.68 15.42
CA LEU A 452 8.13 -19.79 14.31
C LEU A 452 8.00 -18.53 13.43
N SER A 453 9.11 -18.05 12.88
CA SER A 453 9.11 -16.77 12.18
C SER A 453 10.15 -16.71 11.06
N ARG A 454 9.69 -16.40 9.85
CA ARG A 454 10.55 -16.11 8.71
C ARG A 454 11.35 -14.80 8.88
N VAL A 455 10.91 -13.91 9.77
CA VAL A 455 11.62 -12.66 10.07
C VAL A 455 12.94 -12.95 10.82
N THR A 456 12.91 -13.89 11.76
CA THR A 456 14.06 -14.29 12.57
C THR A 456 14.72 -15.59 12.12
N ASP A 457 14.27 -16.16 11.00
CA ASP A 457 14.73 -17.43 10.43
C ASP A 457 14.60 -18.63 11.40
N VAL A 458 13.58 -18.58 12.24
CA VAL A 458 13.24 -19.68 13.17
C VAL A 458 12.18 -20.54 12.52
N ASP A 459 12.59 -21.72 12.00
CA ASP A 459 11.75 -22.66 11.26
C ASP A 459 11.46 -23.98 12.01
N SER A 460 11.97 -24.14 13.23
CA SER A 460 11.88 -25.40 13.97
C SER A 460 11.75 -25.20 15.47
N MET A 461 11.12 -26.19 16.14
CA MET A 461 10.94 -26.26 17.57
C MET A 461 10.65 -27.69 18.05
N GLU A 462 10.95 -27.97 19.30
CA GLU A 462 10.56 -29.23 19.94
C GLU A 462 9.03 -29.28 20.15
N VAL A 463 8.42 -30.43 19.81
CA VAL A 463 7.03 -30.72 20.09
C VAL A 463 6.88 -32.06 20.80
N ASN A 464 5.87 -32.15 21.66
CA ASN A 464 5.47 -33.39 22.32
C ASN A 464 3.94 -33.55 22.19
N ILE A 465 3.54 -34.39 21.24
CA ILE A 465 2.14 -34.63 20.90
C ILE A 465 1.74 -35.97 21.54
N PRO A 466 0.83 -35.99 22.52
CA PRO A 466 0.43 -37.25 23.21
C PRO A 466 -0.46 -38.13 22.34
N PHE A 467 -0.80 -39.31 22.83
CA PHE A 467 -1.81 -40.19 22.23
C PHE A 467 -3.15 -39.44 22.06
N ASN A 468 -3.77 -39.57 20.88
CA ASN A 468 -4.95 -38.79 20.46
C ASN A 468 -4.75 -37.28 20.55
N GLY A 469 -3.49 -36.79 20.37
CA GLY A 469 -3.14 -35.39 20.43
C GLY A 469 -3.51 -34.63 19.15
N VAL A 470 -3.67 -33.33 19.31
CA VAL A 470 -3.97 -32.37 18.22
C VAL A 470 -2.85 -31.35 18.12
N LEU A 471 -2.28 -31.24 16.93
CA LEU A 471 -1.37 -30.16 16.56
C LEU A 471 -2.14 -29.10 15.80
N ASP A 472 -2.08 -27.86 16.27
CA ASP A 472 -2.63 -26.68 15.60
C ASP A 472 -1.49 -25.70 15.28
N ILE A 473 -1.44 -25.21 14.03
CA ILE A 473 -0.46 -24.23 13.57
C ILE A 473 -1.24 -23.08 12.96
N LEU A 474 -1.27 -21.92 13.62
CA LEU A 474 -1.87 -20.70 13.07
C LEU A 474 -0.81 -19.94 12.33
N VAL A 475 -0.92 -19.86 11.00
CA VAL A 475 0.03 -19.17 10.13
C VAL A 475 -0.55 -17.84 9.65
N GLU A 476 0.26 -16.78 9.75
CA GLU A 476 -0.04 -15.44 9.24
C GLU A 476 0.74 -15.15 7.96
N ASN A 477 0.08 -14.55 6.97
CA ASN A 477 0.69 -13.87 5.85
C ASN A 477 1.09 -12.45 6.28
N MET A 478 2.39 -12.15 6.39
CA MET A 478 2.89 -10.83 6.81
C MET A 478 3.16 -9.86 5.64
N GLY A 479 2.69 -10.18 4.45
CA GLY A 479 2.91 -9.42 3.22
C GLY A 479 3.79 -10.20 2.23
N ARG A 480 3.41 -10.17 0.93
CA ARG A 480 4.23 -10.75 -0.14
C ARG A 480 5.36 -9.82 -0.48
N ILE A 481 6.47 -10.42 -0.94
CA ILE A 481 7.65 -9.66 -1.35
C ILE A 481 7.26 -8.65 -2.43
N ASN A 482 7.64 -7.39 -2.22
CA ASN A 482 7.31 -6.27 -3.11
C ASN A 482 8.46 -5.87 -4.04
N TYR A 483 9.71 -6.27 -3.74
CA TYR A 483 10.90 -5.80 -4.44
C TYR A 483 11.89 -6.92 -4.74
N GLY A 484 12.59 -6.79 -5.86
CA GLY A 484 13.69 -7.64 -6.26
C GLY A 484 13.27 -8.96 -6.96
N ALA A 485 14.27 -9.79 -7.29
CA ALA A 485 14.06 -11.03 -8.04
C ALA A 485 13.22 -12.07 -7.28
N ARG A 486 13.27 -12.03 -5.94
CA ARG A 486 12.57 -12.99 -5.07
C ARG A 486 11.04 -12.76 -5.03
N ILE A 487 10.53 -11.73 -5.68
CA ILE A 487 9.09 -11.49 -5.83
C ILE A 487 8.34 -12.72 -6.41
N VAL A 488 9.01 -13.53 -7.21
CA VAL A 488 8.44 -14.77 -7.78
C VAL A 488 8.22 -15.88 -6.74
N GLU A 489 8.75 -15.73 -5.52
CA GLU A 489 8.70 -16.72 -4.44
C GLU A 489 7.70 -16.30 -3.34
N SER A 490 6.56 -15.76 -3.71
CA SER A 490 5.64 -15.09 -2.78
C SER A 490 4.41 -15.91 -2.38
N PHE A 491 4.41 -17.23 -2.53
CA PHE A 491 3.35 -18.09 -1.98
C PHE A 491 3.35 -18.07 -0.45
N LYS A 492 2.16 -18.12 0.16
CA LYS A 492 1.96 -17.97 1.60
C LYS A 492 1.43 -19.23 2.29
N GLY A 493 1.62 -19.29 3.62
CA GLY A 493 1.24 -20.42 4.43
C GLY A 493 2.36 -21.43 4.63
N ILE A 494 2.03 -22.70 4.59
CA ILE A 494 3.00 -23.81 4.66
C ILE A 494 3.25 -24.30 3.21
N THR A 495 4.39 -23.91 2.64
CA THR A 495 4.71 -24.14 1.21
C THR A 495 5.53 -25.41 0.96
N LYS A 496 5.99 -26.09 2.03
CA LYS A 496 6.72 -27.37 1.99
C LYS A 496 6.21 -28.26 3.12
N PRO A 497 6.38 -29.60 3.05
CA PRO A 497 5.93 -30.51 4.09
C PRO A 497 6.44 -30.13 5.49
N VAL A 498 5.57 -30.30 6.49
CA VAL A 498 5.97 -30.28 7.91
C VAL A 498 6.66 -31.60 8.24
N THR A 499 7.79 -31.53 8.94
CA THR A 499 8.50 -32.72 9.38
C THR A 499 8.64 -32.76 10.91
N ILE A 500 8.66 -33.98 11.50
CA ILE A 500 9.08 -34.22 12.89
C ILE A 500 10.17 -35.28 12.84
N GLU A 501 11.34 -35.02 13.46
CA GLU A 501 12.53 -35.87 13.36
C GLU A 501 12.91 -36.23 11.90
N GLY A 502 12.72 -35.29 10.95
CA GLY A 502 12.98 -35.47 9.54
C GLY A 502 11.92 -36.25 8.76
N ASN A 503 10.95 -36.84 9.43
CA ASN A 503 9.85 -37.59 8.79
C ASN A 503 8.71 -36.65 8.42
N GLU A 504 8.24 -36.71 7.18
CA GLU A 504 7.10 -35.91 6.72
C GLU A 504 5.82 -36.30 7.44
N ILE A 505 5.08 -35.30 7.89
CA ILE A 505 3.76 -35.47 8.52
C ILE A 505 2.70 -35.37 7.44
N THR A 506 2.21 -36.51 7.00
CA THR A 506 1.17 -36.64 5.98
C THR A 506 -0.15 -37.15 6.55
N GLY A 507 -1.20 -37.08 5.73
CA GLY A 507 -2.55 -37.60 6.03
C GLY A 507 -3.42 -36.63 6.80
N ASN A 508 -4.58 -36.34 6.24
CA ASN A 508 -5.71 -35.62 6.83
C ASN A 508 -5.40 -34.33 7.61
N TRP A 509 -4.68 -33.41 6.96
CA TRP A 509 -4.58 -32.05 7.43
C TRP A 509 -5.90 -31.31 7.19
N GLN A 510 -6.39 -30.61 8.20
CA GLN A 510 -7.57 -29.74 8.15
C GLN A 510 -7.13 -28.27 8.14
N MET A 511 -7.49 -27.53 7.10
CA MET A 511 -7.17 -26.11 6.95
C MET A 511 -8.43 -25.27 7.10
N TYR A 512 -8.37 -24.27 7.99
CA TYR A 512 -9.44 -23.32 8.23
C TYR A 512 -8.99 -21.93 7.76
N SER A 513 -9.64 -21.43 6.70
CA SER A 513 -9.35 -20.12 6.11
C SER A 513 -9.89 -18.99 6.97
N LEU A 514 -9.04 -18.07 7.36
CA LEU A 514 -9.34 -16.89 8.17
C LEU A 514 -8.83 -15.62 7.45
N PRO A 515 -9.44 -15.20 6.34
CA PRO A 515 -8.93 -14.11 5.51
C PRO A 515 -8.93 -12.76 6.23
N MET A 516 -9.81 -12.56 7.22
CA MET A 516 -9.89 -11.32 8.01
C MET A 516 -9.92 -10.03 7.13
N ASP A 517 -10.46 -10.14 5.93
CA ASP A 517 -10.68 -9.03 5.00
C ASP A 517 -11.89 -8.17 5.40
N ARG A 518 -12.78 -8.74 6.22
CA ARG A 518 -13.98 -8.10 6.77
C ARG A 518 -14.01 -8.22 8.28
N MET A 519 -14.55 -7.20 8.93
CA MET A 519 -14.77 -7.22 10.38
C MET A 519 -15.69 -8.39 10.77
N PRO A 520 -15.24 -9.31 11.64
CA PRO A 520 -16.07 -10.39 12.13
C PRO A 520 -17.32 -9.89 12.84
N ASP A 521 -18.47 -10.49 12.54
CA ASP A 521 -19.73 -10.20 13.25
C ASP A 521 -19.73 -10.90 14.62
N MET A 522 -19.24 -10.19 15.62
CA MET A 522 -19.12 -10.70 16.99
C MET A 522 -20.47 -11.16 17.57
N THR A 523 -21.61 -10.69 17.05
CA THR A 523 -22.94 -11.08 17.57
C THR A 523 -23.32 -12.51 17.19
N LYS A 524 -22.77 -13.01 16.08
CA LYS A 524 -23.01 -14.36 15.55
C LYS A 524 -22.05 -15.41 16.07
N LEU A 525 -20.97 -15.00 16.74
CA LEU A 525 -19.96 -15.91 17.26
C LEU A 525 -20.28 -16.30 18.71
N ALA A 526 -20.08 -17.58 19.06
CA ALA A 526 -20.16 -18.04 20.44
C ALA A 526 -19.04 -17.36 21.26
N ALA A 527 -19.37 -16.93 22.47
CA ALA A 527 -18.36 -16.40 23.37
C ALA A 527 -17.40 -17.51 23.82
N GLY A 528 -16.12 -17.22 23.86
CA GLY A 528 -15.07 -18.14 24.29
C GLY A 528 -13.79 -17.38 24.63
N TYR A 529 -13.06 -17.86 25.60
CA TYR A 529 -11.75 -17.35 25.95
C TYR A 529 -10.87 -18.46 26.53
N LYS A 530 -9.71 -18.64 25.95
CA LYS A 530 -8.66 -19.49 26.49
C LYS A 530 -7.34 -18.72 26.49
N ALA A 531 -6.68 -18.66 27.64
CA ALA A 531 -5.39 -17.99 27.77
C ALA A 531 -4.35 -18.59 26.81
N GLY A 532 -3.52 -17.76 26.21
CA GLY A 532 -2.50 -18.17 25.22
C GLY A 532 -3.05 -18.50 23.84
N MET A 533 -4.38 -18.56 23.64
CA MET A 533 -5.01 -18.77 22.32
C MET A 533 -5.27 -17.44 21.63
N PRO A 534 -5.23 -17.38 20.28
CA PRO A 534 -5.62 -16.18 19.55
C PRO A 534 -7.08 -15.83 19.82
N VAL A 535 -7.37 -14.55 20.08
CA VAL A 535 -8.68 -14.07 20.50
C VAL A 535 -9.14 -12.87 19.70
N LEU A 536 -10.41 -12.88 19.31
CA LEU A 536 -11.14 -11.70 18.87
C LEU A 536 -11.73 -10.98 20.10
N TYR A 537 -11.36 -9.73 20.28
CA TYR A 537 -11.93 -8.85 21.29
C TYR A 537 -12.89 -7.88 20.64
N GLY A 538 -14.15 -7.89 21.03
CA GLY A 538 -15.19 -7.01 20.51
C GLY A 538 -15.65 -5.99 21.55
N GLY A 539 -15.91 -4.77 21.09
CA GLY A 539 -16.42 -3.70 21.92
C GLY A 539 -17.09 -2.59 21.12
N SER A 540 -17.55 -1.57 21.84
CA SER A 540 -18.07 -0.34 21.24
C SER A 540 -17.79 0.86 22.13
N PHE A 541 -17.75 2.04 21.51
CA PHE A 541 -17.58 3.33 22.20
C PHE A 541 -18.44 4.39 21.55
N THR A 542 -18.76 5.45 22.30
CA THR A 542 -19.62 6.55 21.85
C THR A 542 -18.83 7.84 21.77
N LEU A 543 -19.03 8.61 20.69
CA LEU A 543 -18.36 9.88 20.46
C LEU A 543 -19.39 10.99 20.29
N ASP A 544 -19.15 12.12 20.98
CA ASP A 544 -19.88 13.38 20.77
C ASP A 544 -19.27 14.20 19.61
N LYS A 545 -17.96 14.08 19.42
CA LYS A 545 -17.18 14.73 18.36
C LYS A 545 -16.28 13.71 17.66
N VAL A 546 -16.10 13.89 16.37
CA VAL A 546 -15.19 13.08 15.55
C VAL A 546 -13.92 13.87 15.22
N GLY A 547 -12.81 13.16 15.13
CA GLY A 547 -11.50 13.68 14.76
C GLY A 547 -10.53 12.50 14.60
N ASP A 548 -9.36 12.79 14.06
CA ASP A 548 -8.29 11.78 13.96
C ASP A 548 -7.84 11.35 15.36
N THR A 549 -7.42 10.12 15.49
CA THR A 549 -6.88 9.61 16.75
C THR A 549 -5.89 8.47 16.49
N PHE A 550 -5.13 8.08 17.52
CA PHE A 550 -4.11 7.03 17.43
C PHE A 550 -4.39 5.99 18.50
N LEU A 551 -4.81 4.78 18.09
CA LEU A 551 -5.06 3.67 19.01
C LEU A 551 -3.75 3.21 19.64
N ASP A 552 -3.70 3.11 20.96
CA ASP A 552 -2.52 2.67 21.70
C ASP A 552 -2.44 1.14 21.72
N MET A 553 -1.50 0.59 20.96
CA MET A 553 -1.26 -0.84 20.84
C MET A 553 -0.02 -1.32 21.63
N ALA A 554 0.64 -0.45 22.39
CA ALA A 554 1.90 -0.76 23.10
C ALA A 554 1.82 -1.96 24.06
N LYS A 555 0.61 -2.23 24.60
CA LYS A 555 0.35 -3.38 25.49
C LYS A 555 -0.26 -4.59 24.79
N TRP A 556 -0.37 -4.55 23.47
CA TRP A 556 -0.95 -5.63 22.65
C TRP A 556 0.19 -6.41 21.99
N GLY A 557 -0.01 -7.72 21.78
CA GLY A 557 1.03 -8.59 21.25
C GLY A 557 1.23 -8.46 19.74
N LYS A 558 0.33 -9.02 18.96
CA LYS A 558 0.38 -9.04 17.50
C LYS A 558 -1.01 -9.30 16.93
N GLY A 559 -1.38 -8.57 15.89
CA GLY A 559 -2.68 -8.79 15.24
C GLY A 559 -3.15 -7.65 14.36
N ILE A 560 -4.47 -7.45 14.31
CA ILE A 560 -5.14 -6.44 13.47
C ILE A 560 -6.29 -5.78 14.22
N VAL A 561 -6.67 -4.58 13.81
CA VAL A 561 -7.79 -3.83 14.40
C VAL A 561 -8.81 -3.45 13.33
N PHE A 562 -10.09 -3.65 13.64
CA PHE A 562 -11.21 -3.14 12.85
C PHE A 562 -11.98 -2.06 13.61
N VAL A 563 -12.35 -0.99 12.92
CA VAL A 563 -13.28 0.02 13.44
C VAL A 563 -14.35 0.28 12.38
N ASN A 564 -15.63 0.18 12.78
CA ASN A 564 -16.77 0.38 11.89
C ASN A 564 -16.71 -0.41 10.57
N GLY A 565 -16.16 -1.61 10.60
CA GLY A 565 -16.01 -2.48 9.42
C GLY A 565 -14.71 -2.30 8.64
N ILE A 566 -13.91 -1.28 8.96
CA ILE A 566 -12.66 -0.97 8.26
C ILE A 566 -11.48 -1.60 9.01
N ASN A 567 -10.67 -2.39 8.31
CA ASN A 567 -9.42 -2.93 8.83
C ASN A 567 -8.35 -1.83 8.82
N LEU A 568 -7.86 -1.42 9.99
CA LEU A 568 -6.85 -0.38 10.16
C LEU A 568 -5.41 -0.85 9.85
N GLY A 569 -5.20 -2.15 9.77
CA GLY A 569 -3.89 -2.75 9.55
C GLY A 569 -3.38 -3.56 10.74
N ARG A 570 -2.14 -4.01 10.61
CA ARG A 570 -1.41 -4.82 11.58
C ARG A 570 -0.83 -3.99 12.71
N TYR A 571 -0.75 -4.57 13.89
CA TYR A 571 0.10 -4.12 14.98
C TYR A 571 0.99 -5.27 15.45
N TRP A 572 2.16 -4.93 15.99
CA TRP A 572 3.09 -5.90 16.56
C TRP A 572 3.92 -5.24 17.66
N LYS A 573 3.94 -5.86 18.86
CA LYS A 573 4.63 -5.32 20.06
C LYS A 573 6.10 -5.00 19.87
N VAL A 574 6.79 -5.65 18.92
CA VAL A 574 8.20 -5.40 18.64
C VAL A 574 8.48 -3.97 18.20
N GLY A 575 7.47 -3.29 17.65
CA GLY A 575 7.60 -1.92 17.15
C GLY A 575 8.35 -1.85 15.80
N PRO A 576 8.77 -0.65 15.40
CA PRO A 576 8.80 0.62 16.13
C PRO A 576 7.46 1.35 16.23
N GLN A 577 6.46 0.94 15.45
CA GLN A 577 5.10 1.49 15.50
C GLN A 577 4.33 0.93 16.71
N GLN A 578 3.94 1.79 17.67
CA GLN A 578 3.18 1.41 18.86
C GLN A 578 1.73 1.90 18.83
N THR A 579 1.38 2.77 17.87
CA THR A 579 0.02 3.29 17.71
C THR A 579 -0.51 3.05 16.30
N LEU A 580 -1.82 2.81 16.16
CA LEU A 580 -2.49 2.73 14.85
C LEU A 580 -3.28 4.02 14.59
N TYR A 581 -3.04 4.63 13.44
CA TYR A 581 -3.78 5.80 12.98
C TYR A 581 -5.24 5.42 12.67
N LEU A 582 -6.18 6.13 13.29
CA LEU A 582 -7.61 6.02 13.05
C LEU A 582 -8.13 7.35 12.54
N PRO A 583 -8.33 7.50 11.21
CA PRO A 583 -8.88 8.71 10.60
C PRO A 583 -10.27 9.04 11.13
N GLY A 584 -10.51 10.31 11.43
CA GLY A 584 -11.82 10.77 11.90
C GLY A 584 -12.96 10.52 10.91
N CYS A 585 -12.66 10.45 9.61
CA CYS A 585 -13.65 10.10 8.58
C CYS A 585 -14.14 8.63 8.64
N PHE A 586 -13.46 7.76 9.39
CA PHE A 586 -13.91 6.39 9.69
C PHE A 586 -14.79 6.32 10.93
N LEU A 587 -14.85 7.41 11.69
CA LEU A 587 -15.65 7.54 12.91
C LEU A 587 -16.97 8.27 12.64
N LYS A 588 -17.92 8.04 13.52
CA LYS A 588 -19.22 8.74 13.50
C LYS A 588 -19.59 9.24 14.90
N LYS A 589 -20.37 10.31 14.98
CA LYS A 589 -21.03 10.68 16.22
C LYS A 589 -21.96 9.56 16.67
N GLY A 590 -22.04 9.31 17.97
CA GLY A 590 -22.75 8.19 18.53
C GLY A 590 -21.89 6.93 18.57
N LYS A 591 -22.51 5.76 18.45
CA LYS A 591 -21.89 4.45 18.62
C LYS A 591 -20.94 4.12 17.49
N ASN A 592 -19.72 3.67 17.84
CA ASN A 592 -18.71 3.09 16.97
C ASN A 592 -18.39 1.68 17.47
N ASP A 593 -18.22 0.74 16.56
CA ASP A 593 -17.89 -0.64 16.87
C ASP A 593 -16.41 -0.92 16.59
N ILE A 594 -15.77 -1.72 17.44
CA ILE A 594 -14.38 -2.13 17.33
C ILE A 594 -14.21 -3.63 17.53
N VAL A 595 -13.35 -4.24 16.72
CA VAL A 595 -12.88 -5.61 16.92
C VAL A 595 -11.34 -5.62 16.82
N VAL A 596 -10.69 -6.21 17.81
CA VAL A 596 -9.24 -6.43 17.83
C VAL A 596 -9.00 -7.93 17.75
N PHE A 597 -8.26 -8.39 16.77
CA PHE A 597 -7.72 -9.74 16.75
C PHE A 597 -6.34 -9.73 17.40
N GLU A 598 -6.19 -10.43 18.51
CA GLU A 598 -4.93 -10.58 19.24
C GLU A 598 -4.41 -12.00 19.03
N GLN A 599 -3.34 -12.13 18.26
CA GLN A 599 -2.76 -13.41 17.88
C GLN A 599 -1.97 -14.07 19.02
N LEU A 600 -1.26 -13.29 19.83
CA LEU A 600 -0.39 -13.82 20.89
C LEU A 600 -1.14 -14.04 22.20
N ASN A 601 -2.04 -13.13 22.57
CA ASN A 601 -2.94 -13.20 23.73
C ASN A 601 -2.27 -13.72 25.01
N ASP A 602 -1.10 -13.18 25.33
CA ASP A 602 -0.34 -13.56 26.54
C ASP A 602 -1.11 -13.17 27.81
N GLU A 603 -1.91 -12.09 27.73
CA GLU A 603 -2.76 -11.58 28.81
C GLU A 603 -4.16 -11.21 28.31
N LYS A 604 -5.19 -11.43 29.14
CA LYS A 604 -6.55 -10.99 28.82
C LYS A 604 -6.65 -9.47 28.81
N LYS A 605 -7.16 -8.92 27.71
CA LYS A 605 -7.39 -7.48 27.56
C LYS A 605 -8.87 -7.15 27.84
N ALA A 606 -9.12 -6.07 28.55
CA ALA A 606 -10.47 -5.60 28.87
C ALA A 606 -10.78 -4.25 28.22
N GLU A 607 -9.76 -3.53 27.83
CA GLU A 607 -9.91 -2.16 27.31
C GLU A 607 -8.76 -1.77 26.37
N LEU A 608 -9.03 -0.76 25.55
CA LEU A 608 -8.10 -0.08 24.68
C LEU A 608 -8.27 1.43 24.88
N SER A 609 -7.27 2.22 24.56
CA SER A 609 -7.32 3.68 24.56
C SER A 609 -6.76 4.27 23.27
N SER A 610 -6.97 5.55 23.06
CA SER A 610 -6.29 6.28 21.97
C SER A 610 -5.85 7.65 22.42
N GLY A 611 -4.80 8.16 21.78
CA GLY A 611 -4.20 9.45 22.02
C GLY A 611 -4.26 10.41 20.83
N THR A 612 -3.67 11.58 21.01
CA THR A 612 -3.63 12.66 20.00
C THR A 612 -2.33 12.72 19.20
N THR A 613 -1.37 11.86 19.52
CA THR A 613 -0.04 11.81 18.86
C THR A 613 0.34 10.38 18.50
N PRO A 614 0.98 10.15 17.34
CA PRO A 614 1.50 8.84 16.98
C PRO A 614 2.77 8.49 17.79
N VAL A 615 3.03 7.20 17.95
CA VAL A 615 4.29 6.63 18.40
C VAL A 615 4.77 5.66 17.33
N LEU A 616 5.80 6.05 16.56
CA LEU A 616 6.29 5.34 15.38
C LEU A 616 7.77 4.91 15.50
N ASP A 617 8.47 5.24 16.58
CA ASP A 617 9.92 5.07 16.72
C ASP A 617 10.34 4.37 18.02
N GLN A 618 9.45 3.56 18.59
CA GLN A 618 9.69 2.86 19.84
C GLN A 618 9.81 1.35 19.62
N LEU A 619 11.06 0.86 19.56
CA LEU A 619 11.34 -0.58 19.58
C LEU A 619 11.19 -1.15 20.99
N VAL A 620 10.64 -2.36 21.09
CA VAL A 620 10.64 -3.17 22.32
C VAL A 620 11.72 -4.22 22.16
N LYS A 621 12.71 -4.16 23.06
CA LYS A 621 13.86 -5.10 23.12
C LYS A 621 13.46 -6.42 23.78
#